data_bd1c5147d7b90d839a1f9e8982b4468f
#
_entry.id   bd1c5147d7b90d839a1f9e8982b4468f
#
_cell.length_a   1.000
_cell.length_b   1.000
_cell.length_c   1.000
_cell.angle_alpha   90.00
_cell.angle_beta   90.00
_cell.angle_gamma   90.00
#
_symmetry.space_group_name_H-M   'P 1'
#
loop_
_entity.id
_entity.type
_entity.pdbx_description
1 polymer ?
#
loop_
_entity_poly.entity_id
_entity_poly.type
_entity_poly.pdbx_seq_one_letter_code
_entity_poly.pdbx_strand_id
1 'polypeptide(L)' 'MITININKAKDITKQRLRAEREPLLAAQDVAFQRALESNADTAAIVAEKQRLRDITKVVDTCSTVEELKGVQI' A
#
# COMPACT_ATOMS: atom_id res chain seq x y z
N MET A 1 -18.53 28.75 1.96
CA MET A 1 -18.50 27.51 1.15
C MET A 1 -17.27 26.69 1.53
N ILE A 2 -17.45 25.43 1.79
CA ILE A 2 -16.33 24.54 2.15
C ILE A 2 -15.74 23.98 0.86
N THR A 3 -14.46 24.24 0.63
CA THR A 3 -13.75 23.71 -0.52
C THR A 3 -12.93 22.50 -0.06
N ILE A 4 -13.15 21.36 -0.70
CA ILE A 4 -12.39 20.14 -0.40
C ILE A 4 -11.05 20.22 -1.14
N ASN A 5 -9.96 20.16 -0.40
CA ASN A 5 -8.62 20.10 -0.98
C ASN A 5 -8.26 18.64 -1.26
N ILE A 6 -8.40 18.23 -2.50
CA ILE A 6 -8.13 16.84 -2.91
C ILE A 6 -6.67 16.44 -2.68
N ASN A 7 -5.73 17.35 -2.82
CA ASN A 7 -4.31 17.06 -2.58
C ASN A 7 -4.05 16.72 -1.12
N LYS A 8 -4.70 17.46 -0.20
CA LYS A 8 -4.60 17.19 1.23
C LYS A 8 -5.27 15.85 1.57
N ALA A 9 -6.42 15.57 0.96
CA ALA A 9 -7.10 14.29 1.15
C ALA A 9 -6.24 13.13 0.66
N LYS A 10 -5.53 13.29 -0.46
CA LYS A 10 -4.59 12.30 -0.97
C LYS A 10 -3.44 12.07 0.00
N ASP A 11 -2.87 13.13 0.56
CA ASP A 11 -1.78 13.02 1.54
C ASP A 11 -2.21 12.26 2.78
N ILE A 12 -3.39 12.55 3.31
CA ILE A 12 -3.94 11.86 4.48
C ILE A 12 -4.16 10.37 4.15
N THR A 13 -4.70 10.09 2.98
CA THR A 13 -4.94 8.70 2.53
C THR A 13 -3.61 7.96 2.38
N LYS A 14 -2.61 8.60 1.79
CA LYS A 14 -1.27 8.00 1.66
C LYS A 14 -0.65 7.69 3.02
N GLN A 15 -0.77 8.59 3.99
CA GLN A 15 -0.27 8.39 5.34
C GLN A 15 -0.95 7.20 6.01
N ARG A 16 -2.27 7.10 5.87
CA ARG A 16 -3.04 5.96 6.38
C ARG A 16 -2.56 4.66 5.75
N LEU A 17 -2.44 4.62 4.42
CA LEU A 17 -2.00 3.42 3.71
C LEU A 17 -0.58 3.02 4.07
N ARG A 18 0.32 3.99 4.23
CA ARG A 18 1.70 3.71 4.66
C ARG A 18 1.73 3.08 6.05
N ALA A 19 0.92 3.61 6.98
CA ALA A 19 0.84 3.07 8.32
C ALA A 19 0.27 1.65 8.32
N GLU A 20 -0.75 1.39 7.51
CA GLU A 20 -1.36 0.06 7.39
C GLU A 20 -0.44 -0.96 6.70
N ARG A 21 0.31 -0.52 5.67
CA ARG A 21 1.17 -1.44 4.91
C ARG A 21 2.48 -1.78 5.61
N GLU A 22 2.96 -0.93 6.51
CA GLU A 22 4.25 -1.12 7.15
C GLU A 22 4.37 -2.47 7.86
N PRO A 23 3.43 -2.86 8.74
CA PRO A 23 3.49 -4.19 9.36
C PRO A 23 3.30 -5.31 8.33
N LEU A 24 2.55 -5.08 7.27
CA LEU A 24 2.35 -6.07 6.21
C LEU A 24 3.63 -6.28 5.41
N LEU A 25 4.37 -5.21 5.10
CA LEU A 25 5.67 -5.31 4.44
C LEU A 25 6.68 -6.02 5.33
N ALA A 26 6.69 -5.73 6.63
CA ALA A 26 7.56 -6.40 7.58
C ALA A 26 7.27 -7.90 7.63
N ALA A 27 5.98 -8.29 7.62
CA ALA A 27 5.59 -9.69 7.57
C ALA A 27 6.04 -10.36 6.28
N GLN A 28 5.96 -9.67 5.14
CA GLN A 28 6.44 -10.21 3.87
C GLN A 28 7.97 -10.34 3.83
N ASP A 29 8.70 -9.44 4.47
CA ASP A 29 10.15 -9.54 4.58
C ASP A 29 10.55 -10.80 5.36
N VAL A 30 9.85 -11.11 6.44
CA VAL A 30 10.07 -12.34 7.22
C VAL A 30 9.73 -13.57 6.37
N ALA A 31 8.60 -13.55 5.65
CA ALA A 31 8.19 -14.65 4.78
C ALA A 31 9.23 -14.88 3.68
N PHE A 32 9.77 -13.80 3.09
CA PHE A 32 10.81 -13.87 2.07
C PHE A 32 12.08 -14.55 2.61
N GLN A 33 12.51 -14.12 3.80
CA GLN A 33 13.67 -14.71 4.46
C GLN A 33 13.50 -16.22 4.70
N ARG A 34 12.34 -16.61 5.22
CA ARG A 34 12.02 -18.02 5.46
C ARG A 34 11.96 -18.83 4.17
N ALA A 35 11.40 -18.24 3.11
CA ALA A 35 11.35 -18.89 1.81
C ALA A 35 12.75 -19.14 1.26
N LEU A 36 13.68 -18.16 1.39
CA LEU A 36 15.07 -18.32 0.98
C LEU A 36 15.76 -19.44 1.77
N GLU A 37 15.54 -19.49 3.07
CA GLU A 37 16.14 -20.50 3.95
C GLU A 37 15.65 -21.91 3.61
N SER A 38 14.38 -22.04 3.23
CA SER A 38 13.77 -23.33 2.87
C SER A 38 13.86 -23.66 1.37
N ASN A 39 14.50 -22.78 0.58
CA ASN A 39 14.63 -22.89 -0.86
C ASN A 39 13.26 -22.95 -1.56
N ALA A 40 12.28 -22.23 -1.02
CA ALA A 40 10.93 -22.14 -1.58
C ALA A 40 10.84 -21.01 -2.61
N ASP A 41 9.79 -21.03 -3.45
CA ASP A 41 9.53 -19.99 -4.44
C ASP A 41 9.14 -18.67 -3.75
N THR A 42 9.82 -17.57 -4.16
CA THR A 42 9.58 -16.25 -3.60
C THR A 42 8.72 -15.36 -4.51
N ALA A 43 8.29 -15.85 -5.66
CA ALA A 43 7.57 -15.04 -6.66
C ALA A 43 6.29 -14.39 -6.11
N ALA A 44 5.48 -15.15 -5.38
CA ALA A 44 4.25 -14.66 -4.79
C ALA A 44 4.52 -13.56 -3.73
N ILE A 45 5.58 -13.74 -2.95
CA ILE A 45 5.99 -12.79 -1.91
C ILE A 45 6.46 -11.49 -2.54
N VAL A 46 7.28 -11.58 -3.59
CA VAL A 46 7.78 -10.41 -4.34
C VAL A 46 6.61 -9.64 -4.95
N ALA A 47 5.63 -10.35 -5.54
CA ALA A 47 4.44 -9.73 -6.12
C ALA A 47 3.61 -9.00 -5.06
N GLU A 48 3.43 -9.59 -3.88
CA GLU A 48 2.70 -8.96 -2.78
C GLU A 48 3.43 -7.72 -2.24
N LYS A 49 4.76 -7.78 -2.10
CA LYS A 49 5.55 -6.62 -1.69
C LYS A 49 5.41 -5.49 -2.69
N GLN A 50 5.43 -5.79 -3.99
CA GLN A 50 5.27 -4.78 -5.03
C GLN A 50 3.88 -4.16 -4.98
N ARG A 51 2.83 -4.96 -4.78
CA ARG A 51 1.47 -4.46 -4.62
C ARG A 51 1.37 -3.48 -3.44
N LEU A 52 1.95 -3.84 -2.30
CA LEU A 52 1.93 -2.99 -1.11
C LEU A 52 2.70 -1.69 -1.31
N ARG A 53 3.81 -1.72 -2.04
CA ARG A 53 4.56 -0.51 -2.38
C ARG A 53 3.80 0.40 -3.33
N ASP A 54 3.06 -0.18 -4.27
CA ASP A 54 2.35 0.56 -5.31
C ASP A 54 1.00 1.09 -4.86
N ILE A 55 0.50 0.68 -3.68
CA ILE A 55 -0.82 1.10 -3.22
C ILE A 55 -0.96 2.62 -3.13
N THR A 56 0.10 3.34 -2.80
CA THR A 56 0.08 4.81 -2.75
C THR A 56 -0.02 5.44 -4.13
N LYS A 57 0.40 4.74 -5.18
CA LYS A 57 0.26 5.22 -6.56
C LYS A 57 -1.20 5.23 -6.99
N VAL A 58 -2.00 4.31 -6.49
CA VAL A 58 -3.45 4.27 -6.76
C VAL A 58 -4.11 5.55 -6.25
N VAL A 59 -3.65 6.08 -5.13
CA VAL A 59 -4.15 7.35 -4.59
C VAL A 59 -3.97 8.50 -5.58
N ASP A 60 -2.85 8.54 -6.29
CA ASP A 60 -2.56 9.58 -7.26
C ASP A 60 -3.49 9.54 -8.48
N THR A 61 -4.12 8.39 -8.75
CA THR A 61 -5.08 8.26 -9.85
C THR A 61 -6.50 8.67 -9.45
N CYS A 62 -6.75 8.87 -8.15
CA CYS A 62 -8.06 9.27 -7.65
C CYS A 62 -8.31 10.75 -7.90
N SER A 63 -9.51 11.08 -8.34
CA SER A 63 -9.90 12.48 -8.58
C SER A 63 -10.96 12.98 -7.61
N THR A 64 -11.56 12.11 -6.80
CA THR A 64 -12.58 12.47 -5.82
C THR A 64 -12.26 11.87 -4.46
N VAL A 65 -12.83 12.48 -3.40
CA VAL A 65 -12.71 11.96 -2.05
C VAL A 65 -13.36 10.59 -1.91
N GLU A 66 -14.43 10.35 -2.65
CA GLU A 66 -15.11 9.04 -2.64
C GLU A 66 -14.21 7.93 -3.18
N GLU A 67 -13.47 8.20 -4.25
CA GLU A 67 -12.48 7.25 -4.78
C GLU A 67 -11.38 6.98 -3.75
N LEU A 68 -10.91 8.02 -3.04
CA LEU A 68 -9.90 7.87 -2.00
C LEU A 68 -10.39 6.99 -0.85
N LYS A 69 -11.65 7.10 -0.46
CA LYS A 69 -12.23 6.25 0.58
C LYS A 69 -12.29 4.79 0.18
N GLY A 70 -12.37 4.52 -1.11
CA GLY A 70 -12.39 3.15 -1.64
C GLY A 70 -11.01 2.51 -1.73
N VAL A 71 -9.92 3.26 -1.58
CA VAL A 71 -8.57 2.72 -1.65
C VAL A 71 -8.25 1.99 -0.34
N GLN A 72 -7.95 0.69 -0.46
CA GLN A 72 -7.61 -0.17 0.68
C GLN A 72 -6.44 -1.08 0.30
N ILE A 73 -5.74 -1.51 1.31
CA ILE A 73 -4.66 -2.49 1.15
C ILE A 73 -5.19 -3.90 0.90
#